data_5625c118552f38001f9936f4a0edede1
#
_entry.id   5625c118552f38001f9936f4a0edede1
#
_cell.length_a   1.000
_cell.length_b   1.000
_cell.length_c   1.000
_cell.angle_alpha   90.00
_cell.angle_beta   90.00
_cell.angle_gamma   90.00
#
_symmetry.space_group_name_H-M   'P 1'
#
loop_
_entity.id
_entity.type
_entity.pdbx_description
1 polymer ?
#
loop_
_entity_poly.entity_id
_entity_poly.type
_entity_poly.pdbx_seq_one_letter_code
_entity_poly.pdbx_strand_id
1 'polypeptide(L)' 'MTTATFTATGMTCQHCVASVTKEVSELPHVTAVAVDLPTGKVTVDSDAPLSTEDVIAAIDKAGYPATVN' A
#
# COMPACT_ATOMS: atom_id res chain seq x y z
N MET A 1 15.00 6.88 5.94
CA MET A 1 13.60 6.81 5.51
C MET A 1 13.53 6.17 4.14
N THR A 2 12.57 5.32 3.94
CA THR A 2 12.42 4.56 2.71
C THR A 2 11.04 4.81 2.12
N THR A 3 11.00 5.09 0.82
CA THR A 3 9.74 5.26 0.10
C THR A 3 9.63 4.16 -0.95
N ALA A 4 8.53 3.45 -0.95
CA ALA A 4 8.24 2.40 -1.93
C ALA A 4 6.93 2.70 -2.62
N THR A 5 6.87 2.44 -3.93
CA THR A 5 5.66 2.68 -4.71
C THR A 5 5.18 1.36 -5.30
N PHE A 6 3.88 1.13 -5.18
CA PHE A 6 3.23 -0.07 -5.67
C PHE A 6 2.02 0.32 -6.50
N THR A 7 1.54 -0.59 -7.32
CA THR A 7 0.30 -0.40 -8.05
C THR A 7 -0.68 -1.46 -7.62
N ALA A 8 -1.84 -1.01 -7.12
CA ALA A 8 -2.94 -1.89 -6.77
C ALA A 8 -4.05 -1.73 -7.80
N THR A 9 -4.64 -2.85 -8.22
CA THR A 9 -5.72 -2.83 -9.20
C THR A 9 -7.04 -3.17 -8.52
N GLY A 10 -8.14 -2.73 -9.12
CA GLY A 10 -9.48 -3.04 -8.60
C GLY A 10 -9.99 -2.05 -7.57
N MET A 11 -9.21 -1.03 -7.21
CA MET A 11 -9.69 0.00 -6.30
C MET A 11 -10.56 0.97 -7.08
N THR A 12 -11.85 1.00 -6.73
CA THR A 12 -12.82 1.81 -7.46
C THR A 12 -13.50 2.87 -6.60
N CYS A 13 -13.24 2.90 -5.29
CA CYS A 13 -13.89 3.84 -4.39
C CYS A 13 -13.02 4.13 -3.18
N GLN A 14 -13.45 5.10 -2.39
CA GLN A 14 -12.71 5.53 -1.19
C GLN A 14 -12.63 4.45 -0.13
N HIS A 15 -13.59 3.55 -0.07
CA HIS A 15 -13.53 2.44 0.88
C HIS A 15 -12.36 1.52 0.57
N CYS A 16 -12.06 1.33 -0.72
CA CYS A 16 -10.91 0.55 -1.14
C CYS A 16 -9.62 1.21 -0.67
N VAL A 17 -9.53 2.53 -0.85
CA VAL A 17 -8.37 3.30 -0.39
C VAL A 17 -8.20 3.15 1.12
N ALA A 18 -9.28 3.27 1.88
CA ALA A 18 -9.23 3.15 3.34
C ALA A 18 -8.77 1.77 3.77
N SER A 19 -9.26 0.72 3.12
CA SER A 19 -8.88 -0.65 3.45
C SER A 19 -7.38 -0.88 3.20
N VAL A 20 -6.89 -0.46 2.04
CA VAL A 20 -5.48 -0.62 1.71
C VAL A 20 -4.62 0.19 2.68
N THR A 21 -4.98 1.43 2.93
CA THR A 21 -4.24 2.29 3.86
C THR A 21 -4.16 1.65 5.24
N LYS A 22 -5.27 1.13 5.72
CA LYS A 22 -5.31 0.50 7.03
C LYS A 22 -4.39 -0.71 7.10
N GLU A 23 -4.50 -1.62 6.14
CA GLU A 23 -3.69 -2.84 6.16
C GLU A 23 -2.21 -2.54 6.03
N VAL A 24 -1.84 -1.63 5.15
CA VAL A 24 -0.43 -1.27 4.96
C VAL A 24 0.11 -0.52 6.17
N SER A 25 -0.69 0.34 6.78
CA SER A 25 -0.23 1.11 7.95
C SER A 25 -0.02 0.23 9.19
N GLU A 26 -0.57 -0.97 9.20
CA GLU A 26 -0.35 -1.91 10.29
C GLU A 26 1.01 -2.58 10.24
N LEU A 27 1.72 -2.46 9.12
CA LEU A 27 3.06 -3.00 9.02
C LEU A 27 4.02 -2.24 9.93
N PRO A 28 5.02 -2.94 10.54
CA PRO A 28 6.00 -2.26 11.37
C PRO A 28 6.83 -1.28 10.54
N HIS A 29 7.21 -0.17 11.17
CA HIS A 29 8.06 0.86 10.58
C HIS A 29 7.40 1.71 9.51
N VAL A 30 6.15 1.48 9.16
CA VAL A 30 5.42 2.34 8.22
C VAL A 30 5.07 3.65 8.91
N THR A 31 5.50 4.77 8.33
CA THR A 31 5.24 6.10 8.89
C THR A 31 4.14 6.82 8.16
N ALA A 32 3.94 6.52 6.87
CA ALA A 32 2.88 7.15 6.09
C ALA A 32 2.50 6.27 4.90
N VAL A 33 1.25 6.35 4.50
CA VAL A 33 0.73 5.66 3.32
C VAL A 33 -0.10 6.66 2.53
N ALA A 34 0.15 6.74 1.24
CA ALA A 34 -0.63 7.58 0.33
C ALA A 34 -1.14 6.70 -0.81
N VAL A 35 -2.42 6.83 -1.12
CA VAL A 35 -3.05 6.07 -2.20
C VAL A 35 -3.64 7.04 -3.20
N ASP A 36 -3.28 6.88 -4.47
CA ASP A 36 -3.84 7.66 -5.56
C ASP A 36 -4.85 6.80 -6.30
N LEU A 37 -6.12 7.07 -6.06
CA LEU A 37 -7.22 6.26 -6.60
C LEU A 37 -7.24 6.23 -8.13
N PRO A 38 -7.12 7.37 -8.84
CA PRO A 38 -7.19 7.35 -10.30
C PRO A 38 -6.13 6.48 -10.97
N THR A 39 -4.94 6.38 -10.39
CA THR A 39 -3.86 5.59 -10.97
C THR A 39 -3.67 4.25 -10.28
N GLY A 40 -4.25 4.07 -9.09
CA GLY A 40 -4.06 2.89 -8.28
C GLY A 40 -2.70 2.82 -7.61
N LYS A 41 -1.96 3.92 -7.56
CA LYS A 41 -0.64 3.93 -6.95
C LYS A 41 -0.74 4.01 -5.43
N VAL A 42 0.05 3.18 -4.78
CA VAL A 42 0.19 3.17 -3.32
C VAL A 42 1.63 3.52 -3.00
N THR A 43 1.82 4.63 -2.30
CA THR A 43 3.14 5.07 -1.87
C THR A 43 3.25 4.83 -0.38
N VAL A 44 4.28 4.10 0.03
CA VAL A 44 4.49 3.73 1.43
C VAL A 44 5.81 4.34 1.89
N ASP A 45 5.74 5.16 2.93
CA ASP A 45 6.92 5.71 3.59
C ASP A 45 7.17 4.92 4.87
N SER A 46 8.42 4.59 5.11
CA SER A 46 8.81 3.86 6.31
C SER A 46 10.12 4.41 6.87
N ASP A 47 10.35 4.19 8.16
CA ASP A 47 11.59 4.61 8.80
C ASP A 47 12.67 3.53 8.76
N ALA A 48 12.36 2.40 8.16
CA ALA A 48 13.29 1.30 7.95
C ALA A 48 12.93 0.58 6.66
N PRO A 49 13.86 -0.14 6.03
CA PRO A 49 13.55 -0.87 4.81
C PRO A 49 12.44 -1.89 5.04
N LEU A 50 11.46 -1.90 4.13
CA LEU A 50 10.36 -2.85 4.15
C LEU A 50 10.54 -3.88 3.05
N SER A 51 10.10 -5.10 3.33
CA SER A 51 10.03 -6.12 2.29
C SER A 51 8.90 -5.79 1.32
N THR A 52 9.20 -5.83 0.04
CA THR A 52 8.21 -5.66 -1.01
C THR A 52 7.07 -6.66 -0.82
N GLU A 53 7.41 -7.90 -0.49
CA GLU A 53 6.42 -8.96 -0.30
C GLU A 53 5.48 -8.66 0.86
N ASP A 54 5.98 -8.06 1.93
CA ASP A 54 5.15 -7.71 3.07
C ASP A 54 4.10 -6.67 2.69
N VAL A 55 4.49 -5.68 1.90
CA VAL A 55 3.55 -4.64 1.46
C VAL A 55 2.52 -5.22 0.50
N ILE A 56 2.96 -6.05 -0.44
CA ILE A 56 2.05 -6.70 -1.38
C ILE A 56 1.07 -7.59 -0.64
N ALA A 57 1.55 -8.33 0.36
CA ALA A 57 0.69 -9.18 1.16
C ALA A 57 -0.35 -8.37 1.94
N ALA A 58 0.04 -7.20 2.45
CA ALA A 58 -0.89 -6.32 3.15
C ALA A 58 -1.98 -5.81 2.21
N ILE A 59 -1.61 -5.41 0.99
CA ILE A 59 -2.58 -4.94 0.01
C ILE A 59 -3.49 -6.09 -0.42
N ASP A 60 -2.94 -7.27 -0.59
CA ASP A 60 -3.72 -8.46 -0.92
C ASP A 60 -4.71 -8.80 0.18
N LYS A 61 -4.32 -8.60 1.42
CA LYS A 61 -5.18 -8.80 2.58
C LYS A 61 -6.39 -7.87 2.56
N ALA A 62 -6.20 -6.68 2.00
CA ALA A 62 -7.29 -5.74 1.80
C ALA A 62 -8.21 -6.16 0.65
N GLY A 63 -7.82 -7.16 -0.13
CA GLY A 63 -8.62 -7.72 -1.21
C GLY A 63 -8.24 -7.24 -2.60
N TYR A 64 -7.05 -6.67 -2.79
CA TYR A 64 -6.65 -6.10 -4.08
C TYR A 64 -5.29 -6.63 -4.50
N PRO A 65 -5.14 -7.07 -5.77
CA PRO A 65 -3.82 -7.47 -6.25
C PRO A 65 -2.93 -6.23 -6.40
N ALA A 66 -1.66 -6.41 -6.05
CA ALA A 66 -0.70 -5.32 -6.14
C ALA A 66 0.60 -5.81 -6.78
N THR A 67 1.28 -4.89 -7.46
CA THR A 67 2.57 -5.16 -8.06
C THR A 67 3.53 -4.05 -7.69
N VAL A 68 4.82 -4.36 -7.73
CA VAL A 68 5.86 -3.35 -7.51
C VAL A 68 5.97 -2.46 -8.75
N ASN A 69 6.09 -1.18 -8.50
CA ASN A 69 6.34 -0.23 -9.58
C ASN A 69 7.82 -0.13 -9.85
#